data_c5b6b1ef0d6e3388b280b3dd57f3bb5f
#
_entry.id   c5b6b1ef0d6e3388b280b3dd57f3bb5f
#
_cell.length_a   1.000
_cell.length_b   1.000
_cell.length_c   1.000
_cell.angle_alpha   90.00
_cell.angle_beta   90.00
_cell.angle_gamma   90.00
#
_symmetry.space_group_name_H-M   'P 1'
#
loop_
_entity.id
_entity.type
_entity.pdbx_description
1 polymer ?
#
loop_
_entity_poly.entity_id
_entity_poly.type
_entity_poly.pdbx_seq_one_letter_code
_entity_poly.pdbx_strand_id
1 'polypeptide(L)'
;MENLYKAFSCRILKEYFFAKKATTRWFFFVILILINFFGEFMNLISKSLLPFLAIIFVVSCSNSMDDADAQQTVYFNQFIPCKAGPDYSAETMANFVAEWNELVAVYDEMVWAGGYAPASGQQGGWWELQWSSKEAADAAWESWLSNAEAQEWDQSSRNVLDCDNSQVGDFDLHGGVNAPDFDWTSFATQSMACRYTDGSTQADLMADMELFNKWVADNGTGDPFTYGVYMPQDSSDPYDFYWLNWHQTFDSMEAGNMNWVENGQEMQAIFDSHAVCDDAELWNSAEFKNEMNS
;
A
#
# COMPACT_ATOMS: atom_id res chain seq x y z
N MET A 1 32.61 -8.72 2.39
CA MET A 1 31.78 -8.26 1.26
C MET A 1 31.14 -6.89 1.51
N GLU A 2 31.01 -6.45 2.75
CA GLU A 2 30.43 -5.14 3.13
C GLU A 2 31.19 -3.89 2.64
N ASN A 3 32.48 -4.01 2.39
CA ASN A 3 33.31 -2.86 1.98
C ASN A 3 33.34 -2.59 0.45
N LEU A 4 32.79 -3.48 -0.36
CA LEU A 4 32.69 -3.28 -1.82
C LEU A 4 31.40 -2.53 -2.22
N TYR A 5 30.33 -2.62 -1.44
CA TYR A 5 29.06 -1.93 -1.71
C TYR A 5 29.15 -0.42 -1.45
N LYS A 6 29.89 -0.01 -0.41
CA LYS A 6 30.08 1.43 -0.11
C LYS A 6 30.98 2.17 -1.10
N ALA A 7 31.86 1.47 -1.80
CA ALA A 7 32.78 2.08 -2.78
C ALA A 7 32.12 2.30 -4.16
N PHE A 8 31.10 1.50 -4.51
CA PHE A 8 30.45 1.60 -5.82
C PHE A 8 29.37 2.70 -5.85
N SER A 9 28.69 2.94 -4.74
CA SER A 9 27.64 3.98 -4.62
C SER A 9 28.22 5.41 -4.72
N CYS A 10 29.45 5.64 -4.27
CA CYS A 10 30.02 6.99 -4.23
C CYS A 10 30.64 7.46 -5.57
N ARG A 11 30.88 6.55 -6.52
CA ARG A 11 31.55 6.88 -7.80
C ARG A 11 30.56 7.21 -8.92
N ILE A 12 29.37 6.64 -8.90
CA ILE A 12 28.32 6.89 -9.90
C ILE A 12 27.65 8.25 -9.66
N LEU A 13 27.49 8.67 -8.41
CA LEU A 13 26.89 9.96 -8.06
C LEU A 13 27.71 11.18 -8.48
N LYS A 14 29.04 11.06 -8.65
CA LYS A 14 29.88 12.21 -9.07
C LYS A 14 29.85 12.53 -10.55
N GLU A 15 29.59 11.56 -11.41
CA GLU A 15 29.54 11.83 -12.86
C GLU A 15 28.18 12.35 -13.33
N TYR A 16 27.10 12.07 -12.59
CA TYR A 16 25.76 12.57 -12.93
C TYR A 16 25.55 14.06 -12.60
N PHE A 17 26.28 14.58 -11.62
CA PHE A 17 26.14 15.99 -11.19
C PHE A 17 26.79 17.00 -12.16
N PHE A 18 27.70 16.57 -13.02
CA PHE A 18 28.39 17.49 -13.95
C PHE A 18 27.63 17.71 -15.28
N ALA A 19 26.73 16.82 -15.68
CA ALA A 19 26.01 16.94 -16.94
C ALA A 19 24.75 17.84 -16.88
N LYS A 20 24.18 18.08 -15.69
CA LYS A 20 22.90 18.80 -15.52
C LYS A 20 23.02 20.33 -15.40
N LYS A 21 24.22 20.88 -15.37
CA LYS A 21 24.45 22.33 -15.15
C LYS A 21 24.41 23.23 -16.42
N ALA A 22 24.29 22.63 -17.59
CA ALA A 22 24.35 23.36 -18.86
C ALA A 22 22.99 23.76 -19.47
N THR A 23 21.89 23.12 -19.07
CA THR A 23 20.56 23.30 -19.70
C THR A 23 19.65 24.30 -19.00
N THR A 24 19.92 24.68 -17.77
CA THR A 24 19.01 25.55 -16.98
C THR A 24 19.16 27.04 -17.29
N ARG A 25 20.20 27.48 -17.99
CA ARG A 25 20.43 28.91 -18.34
C ARG A 25 19.63 29.43 -19.54
N TRP A 26 19.11 28.54 -20.40
CA TRP A 26 18.34 28.94 -21.59
C TRP A 26 16.85 29.12 -21.32
N PHE A 27 16.32 28.46 -20.29
CA PHE A 27 14.88 28.54 -19.95
C PHE A 27 14.51 29.87 -19.28
N PHE A 28 15.38 30.47 -18.50
CA PHE A 28 15.13 31.77 -17.86
C PHE A 28 15.13 32.95 -18.84
N PHE A 29 15.83 32.84 -19.97
CA PHE A 29 15.89 33.95 -20.94
C PHE A 29 14.63 34.05 -21.82
N VAL A 30 13.95 32.96 -22.07
CA VAL A 30 12.72 32.93 -22.89
C VAL A 30 11.51 33.41 -22.08
N ILE A 31 11.45 33.15 -20.80
CA ILE A 31 10.35 33.57 -19.91
C ILE A 31 10.39 35.09 -19.68
N LEU A 32 11.57 35.71 -19.58
CA LEU A 32 11.70 37.17 -19.42
C LEU A 32 11.28 37.96 -20.65
N ILE A 33 11.40 37.40 -21.86
CA ILE A 33 10.96 38.05 -23.10
C ILE A 33 9.43 37.99 -23.24
N LEU A 34 8.78 36.92 -22.77
CA LEU A 34 7.31 36.78 -22.84
C LEU A 34 6.57 37.69 -21.86
N ILE A 35 7.15 37.95 -20.69
CA ILE A 35 6.52 38.81 -19.66
C ILE A 35 6.52 40.30 -20.12
N ASN A 36 7.52 40.77 -20.84
CA ASN A 36 7.56 42.16 -21.37
C ASN A 36 6.60 42.38 -22.53
N PHE A 37 6.26 41.35 -23.30
CA PHE A 37 5.34 41.49 -24.45
C PHE A 37 3.86 41.52 -24.03
N PHE A 38 3.50 40.91 -22.89
CA PHE A 38 2.13 40.93 -22.38
C PHE A 38 1.79 42.17 -21.53
N GLY A 39 2.78 42.86 -21.02
CA GLY A 39 2.59 44.07 -20.18
C GLY A 39 2.09 45.29 -20.98
N GLU A 40 2.41 45.41 -22.25
CA GLU A 40 1.97 46.54 -23.09
C GLU A 40 0.57 46.37 -23.71
N PHE A 41 0.09 45.12 -23.83
CA PHE A 41 -1.22 44.85 -24.45
C PHE A 41 -2.40 45.03 -23.48
N MET A 42 -2.18 44.99 -22.18
CA MET A 42 -3.23 45.19 -21.17
C MET A 42 -3.56 46.63 -20.87
N ASN A 43 -2.72 47.57 -21.24
CA ASN A 43 -2.99 48.98 -21.02
C ASN A 43 -3.91 49.67 -22.06
N LEU A 44 -4.24 48.99 -23.16
CA LEU A 44 -5.09 49.52 -24.23
C LEU A 44 -6.59 49.19 -24.08
N ILE A 45 -6.96 48.23 -23.24
CA ILE A 45 -8.36 47.77 -23.10
C ILE A 45 -9.09 48.40 -21.90
N SER A 46 -8.37 49.14 -21.05
CA SER A 46 -8.90 49.61 -19.76
C SER A 46 -9.64 50.95 -19.80
N LYS A 47 -9.94 51.58 -20.96
CA LYS A 47 -10.53 52.91 -21.00
C LYS A 47 -11.92 53.09 -21.62
N SER A 48 -12.65 52.04 -21.94
CA SER A 48 -13.96 52.22 -22.53
C SER A 48 -14.96 51.08 -22.32
N LEU A 49 -15.24 50.69 -21.08
CA LEU A 49 -16.46 49.91 -20.75
C LEU A 49 -16.63 49.76 -19.24
N LEU A 50 -17.11 50.81 -18.61
CA LEU A 50 -17.86 50.85 -17.37
C LEU A 50 -18.95 51.92 -17.59
N PRO A 51 -20.25 51.69 -17.45
CA PRO A 51 -20.90 50.94 -16.41
C PRO A 51 -22.12 50.13 -16.93
N PHE A 52 -22.16 48.85 -16.82
CA PHE A 52 -23.42 48.07 -16.84
C PHE A 52 -23.13 46.58 -16.46
N LEU A 53 -22.81 46.34 -15.20
CA LEU A 53 -22.87 44.96 -14.66
C LEU A 53 -22.64 44.99 -13.14
N ALA A 54 -23.51 45.74 -12.47
CA ALA A 54 -23.70 45.56 -11.04
C ALA A 54 -25.16 45.17 -10.84
N ILE A 55 -25.48 43.92 -10.82
CA ILE A 55 -26.65 43.19 -10.25
C ILE A 55 -26.73 41.85 -10.96
N ILE A 56 -25.93 40.87 -10.63
CA ILE A 56 -26.20 39.42 -10.71
C ILE A 56 -24.99 38.71 -10.00
N PHE A 57 -24.90 38.86 -8.70
CA PHE A 57 -24.06 37.98 -7.90
C PHE A 57 -24.58 37.91 -6.46
N VAL A 58 -25.78 37.41 -6.28
CA VAL A 58 -26.23 36.86 -5.00
C VAL A 58 -27.21 35.75 -5.30
N VAL A 59 -26.77 34.67 -5.88
CA VAL A 59 -27.25 33.29 -5.63
C VAL A 59 -26.08 32.38 -6.00
N SER A 60 -24.96 32.48 -5.29
CA SER A 60 -24.13 31.32 -5.14
C SER A 60 -24.78 30.50 -4.07
N CYS A 61 -25.55 29.51 -4.50
CA CYS A 61 -25.76 28.32 -3.71
C CYS A 61 -24.38 27.90 -3.22
N SER A 62 -24.15 28.04 -1.93
CA SER A 62 -23.21 27.22 -1.21
C SER A 62 -23.73 25.78 -1.37
N ASN A 63 -23.32 25.13 -2.45
CA ASN A 63 -23.10 23.72 -2.35
C ASN A 63 -21.95 23.63 -1.32
N SER A 64 -22.31 23.49 -0.05
CA SER A 64 -21.53 22.67 0.83
C SER A 64 -21.43 21.35 0.04
N MET A 65 -20.33 21.12 -0.64
CA MET A 65 -19.83 19.78 -0.72
C MET A 65 -19.79 19.38 0.76
N ASP A 66 -20.77 18.60 1.16
CA ASP A 66 -20.52 17.67 2.24
C ASP A 66 -19.28 16.93 1.75
N ASP A 67 -18.12 17.32 2.29
CA ASP A 67 -17.05 16.38 2.51
C ASP A 67 -17.72 15.33 3.41
N ALA A 68 -18.41 14.40 2.75
CA ALA A 68 -18.63 13.11 3.35
C ALA A 68 -17.21 12.67 3.67
N ASP A 69 -16.83 12.77 4.94
CA ASP A 69 -15.70 12.06 5.48
C ASP A 69 -15.82 10.66 4.86
N ALA A 70 -14.98 10.37 3.87
CA ALA A 70 -14.88 9.04 3.33
C ALA A 70 -14.33 8.24 4.51
N GLN A 71 -15.26 7.69 5.29
CA GLN A 71 -14.93 6.90 6.46
C GLN A 71 -14.12 5.76 5.90
N GLN A 72 -12.82 5.80 6.18
CA GLN A 72 -11.88 4.80 5.70
C GLN A 72 -12.42 3.44 6.10
N THR A 73 -12.70 2.59 5.12
CA THR A 73 -13.21 1.25 5.40
C THR A 73 -12.12 0.50 6.15
N VAL A 74 -12.44 0.04 7.35
CA VAL A 74 -11.57 -0.82 8.14
C VAL A 74 -12.00 -2.24 7.88
N TYR A 75 -11.08 -3.06 7.37
CA TYR A 75 -11.31 -4.49 7.19
C TYR A 75 -10.71 -5.25 8.38
N PHE A 76 -11.33 -6.38 8.71
CA PHE A 76 -10.77 -7.32 9.66
C PHE A 76 -9.92 -8.35 8.90
N ASN A 77 -8.67 -8.51 9.31
CA ASN A 77 -7.72 -9.41 8.65
C ASN A 77 -7.17 -10.45 9.60
N GLN A 78 -6.91 -11.63 9.06
CA GLN A 78 -6.29 -12.74 9.78
C GLN A 78 -5.07 -13.23 9.02
N PHE A 79 -3.96 -13.39 9.74
CA PHE A 79 -2.76 -14.03 9.20
C PHE A 79 -2.54 -15.39 9.84
N ILE A 80 -2.37 -16.41 9.01
CA ILE A 80 -2.16 -17.79 9.42
C ILE A 80 -0.74 -18.18 9.00
N PRO A 81 0.14 -18.59 9.94
CA PRO A 81 1.47 -19.04 9.58
C PRO A 81 1.40 -20.39 8.84
N CYS A 82 2.06 -20.48 7.71
CA CYS A 82 2.09 -21.65 6.86
C CYS A 82 3.52 -22.05 6.48
N LYS A 83 3.72 -23.30 6.13
CA LYS A 83 4.97 -23.81 5.55
C LYS A 83 4.67 -24.74 4.38
N ALA A 84 5.57 -24.77 3.39
CA ALA A 84 5.48 -25.69 2.28
C ALA A 84 5.51 -27.15 2.78
N GLY A 85 4.54 -27.95 2.35
CA GLY A 85 4.50 -29.38 2.59
C GLY A 85 5.42 -30.15 1.63
N PRO A 86 5.57 -31.48 1.80
CA PRO A 86 6.46 -32.29 0.96
C PRO A 86 6.03 -32.36 -0.51
N ASP A 87 4.75 -32.15 -0.80
CA ASP A 87 4.18 -32.19 -2.15
C ASP A 87 4.00 -30.79 -2.76
N TYR A 88 4.59 -29.75 -2.13
CA TYR A 88 4.48 -28.37 -2.62
C TYR A 88 5.11 -28.21 -4.01
N SER A 89 4.32 -27.70 -4.93
CA SER A 89 4.73 -27.27 -6.26
C SER A 89 3.74 -26.22 -6.78
N ALA A 90 4.08 -25.51 -7.85
CA ALA A 90 3.15 -24.54 -8.45
C ALA A 90 1.82 -25.20 -8.89
N GLU A 91 1.89 -26.43 -9.43
CA GLU A 91 0.71 -27.18 -9.88
C GLU A 91 -0.16 -27.63 -8.69
N THR A 92 0.45 -28.21 -7.66
CA THR A 92 -0.31 -28.66 -6.47
C THR A 92 -0.88 -27.49 -5.70
N MET A 93 -0.18 -26.35 -5.64
CA MET A 93 -0.68 -25.13 -5.03
C MET A 93 -1.86 -24.53 -5.80
N ALA A 94 -1.84 -24.55 -7.14
CA ALA A 94 -2.96 -24.09 -7.95
C ALA A 94 -4.22 -24.95 -7.71
N ASN A 95 -4.08 -26.27 -7.63
CA ASN A 95 -5.19 -27.16 -7.30
C ASN A 95 -5.71 -26.93 -5.87
N PHE A 96 -4.80 -26.79 -4.92
CA PHE A 96 -5.11 -26.46 -3.52
C PHE A 96 -5.96 -25.18 -3.42
N VAL A 97 -5.57 -24.11 -4.11
CA VAL A 97 -6.34 -22.85 -4.12
C VAL A 97 -7.70 -23.01 -4.82
N ALA A 98 -7.77 -23.78 -5.90
CA ALA A 98 -9.03 -24.04 -6.61
C ALA A 98 -10.03 -24.79 -5.72
N GLU A 99 -9.59 -25.87 -5.06
CA GLU A 99 -10.42 -26.66 -4.14
C GLU A 99 -10.86 -25.83 -2.93
N TRP A 100 -9.95 -25.03 -2.37
CA TRP A 100 -10.27 -24.11 -1.27
C TRP A 100 -11.34 -23.10 -1.67
N ASN A 101 -11.24 -22.50 -2.87
CA ASN A 101 -12.22 -21.53 -3.36
C ASN A 101 -13.63 -22.14 -3.48
N GLU A 102 -13.75 -23.41 -3.84
CA GLU A 102 -15.05 -24.10 -3.88
C GLU A 102 -15.66 -24.21 -2.47
N LEU A 103 -14.84 -24.49 -1.44
CA LEU A 103 -15.30 -24.61 -0.05
C LEU A 103 -15.67 -23.29 0.57
N VAL A 104 -14.96 -22.19 0.23
CA VAL A 104 -15.20 -20.85 0.80
C VAL A 104 -16.17 -20.01 -0.02
N ALA A 105 -16.68 -20.52 -1.14
CA ALA A 105 -17.64 -19.80 -1.99
C ALA A 105 -18.94 -19.42 -1.26
N VAL A 106 -19.20 -20.02 -0.10
CA VAL A 106 -20.38 -19.74 0.73
C VAL A 106 -20.16 -18.57 1.71
N TYR A 107 -18.92 -18.04 1.81
CA TYR A 107 -18.58 -16.96 2.72
C TYR A 107 -18.51 -15.63 1.97
N ASP A 108 -19.68 -15.03 1.71
CA ASP A 108 -19.81 -13.77 0.95
C ASP A 108 -19.11 -12.58 1.61
N GLU A 109 -18.84 -12.65 2.92
CA GLU A 109 -18.18 -11.60 3.69
C GLU A 109 -16.64 -11.70 3.67
N MET A 110 -16.08 -12.73 3.03
CA MET A 110 -14.64 -12.82 2.75
C MET A 110 -14.35 -12.02 1.48
N VAL A 111 -13.77 -10.83 1.64
CA VAL A 111 -13.55 -9.88 0.54
C VAL A 111 -12.25 -10.11 -0.23
N TRP A 112 -11.25 -10.71 0.43
CA TRP A 112 -9.97 -11.04 -0.20
C TRP A 112 -9.26 -12.16 0.58
N ALA A 113 -8.42 -12.92 -0.11
CA ALA A 113 -7.46 -13.82 0.50
C ALA A 113 -6.22 -13.95 -0.38
N GLY A 114 -5.05 -14.13 0.24
CA GLY A 114 -3.81 -14.30 -0.48
C GLY A 114 -2.71 -14.94 0.34
N GLY A 115 -1.59 -15.20 -0.30
CA GLY A 115 -0.43 -15.82 0.30
C GLY A 115 0.84 -15.01 0.11
N TYR A 116 1.73 -15.11 1.10
CA TYR A 116 3.03 -14.46 1.15
C TYR A 116 4.12 -15.50 1.37
N ALA A 117 4.99 -15.68 0.40
CA ALA A 117 6.16 -16.55 0.49
C ALA A 117 7.44 -15.72 0.55
N PRO A 118 8.39 -16.00 1.48
CA PRO A 118 9.62 -15.22 1.58
C PRO A 118 10.39 -15.17 0.27
N ALA A 119 10.74 -13.98 -0.22
CA ALA A 119 11.54 -13.80 -1.43
C ALA A 119 12.95 -14.39 -1.30
N SER A 120 13.43 -14.58 -0.07
CA SER A 120 14.70 -15.25 0.23
C SER A 120 14.70 -16.75 -0.07
N GLY A 121 13.55 -17.35 -0.36
CA GLY A 121 13.39 -18.79 -0.53
C GLY A 121 13.43 -19.60 0.77
N GLN A 122 13.37 -18.92 1.93
CA GLN A 122 13.21 -19.59 3.23
C GLN A 122 11.86 -20.33 3.27
N GLN A 123 11.80 -21.40 4.07
CA GLN A 123 10.53 -22.08 4.31
C GLN A 123 9.68 -21.29 5.28
N GLY A 124 8.38 -21.30 5.05
CA GLY A 124 7.41 -20.54 5.81
C GLY A 124 6.79 -19.43 4.98
N GLY A 125 5.69 -18.92 5.45
CA GLY A 125 4.94 -17.86 4.80
C GLY A 125 3.67 -17.58 5.57
N TRP A 126 2.84 -16.75 4.99
CA TRP A 126 1.59 -16.34 5.60
C TRP A 126 0.45 -16.52 4.62
N TRP A 127 -0.69 -16.95 5.12
CA TRP A 127 -1.97 -16.90 4.44
C TRP A 127 -2.78 -15.77 5.09
N GLU A 128 -3.22 -14.81 4.31
CA GLU A 128 -4.08 -13.74 4.75
C GLU A 128 -5.52 -14.01 4.32
N LEU A 129 -6.45 -13.78 5.26
CA LEU A 129 -7.88 -13.76 5.04
C LEU A 129 -8.39 -12.36 5.41
N GLN A 130 -9.06 -11.70 4.49
CA GLN A 130 -9.66 -10.38 4.73
C GLN A 130 -11.18 -10.48 4.72
N TRP A 131 -11.80 -9.94 5.75
CA TRP A 131 -13.22 -10.00 6.01
C TRP A 131 -13.82 -8.60 6.11
N SER A 132 -15.13 -8.49 5.84
CA SER A 132 -15.86 -7.24 6.06
C SER A 132 -15.90 -6.82 7.54
N SER A 133 -15.84 -7.80 8.46
CA SER A 133 -15.83 -7.57 9.91
C SER A 133 -15.29 -8.78 10.66
N LYS A 134 -14.99 -8.59 11.97
CA LYS A 134 -14.63 -9.69 12.86
C LYS A 134 -15.77 -10.69 13.05
N GLU A 135 -16.99 -10.21 13.16
CA GLU A 135 -18.17 -11.05 13.33
C GLU A 135 -18.36 -11.99 12.13
N ALA A 136 -18.06 -11.48 10.90
CA ALA A 136 -18.10 -12.29 9.69
C ALA A 136 -17.02 -13.40 9.72
N ALA A 137 -15.80 -13.06 10.15
CA ALA A 137 -14.72 -14.03 10.32
C ALA A 137 -15.08 -15.10 11.36
N ASP A 138 -15.57 -14.71 12.54
CA ASP A 138 -15.95 -15.62 13.61
C ASP A 138 -17.05 -16.60 13.14
N ALA A 139 -18.06 -16.11 12.44
CA ALA A 139 -19.12 -16.95 11.87
C ALA A 139 -18.62 -17.92 10.79
N ALA A 140 -17.70 -17.47 9.94
CA ALA A 140 -17.08 -18.30 8.90
C ALA A 140 -16.23 -19.41 9.53
N TRP A 141 -15.44 -19.11 10.58
CA TRP A 141 -14.66 -20.11 11.31
C TRP A 141 -15.56 -21.14 12.02
N GLU A 142 -16.65 -20.72 12.66
CA GLU A 142 -17.61 -21.66 13.26
C GLU A 142 -18.19 -22.61 12.19
N SER A 143 -18.57 -22.08 11.04
CA SER A 143 -19.05 -22.86 9.90
C SER A 143 -17.98 -23.81 9.37
N TRP A 144 -16.76 -23.33 9.14
CA TRP A 144 -15.61 -24.12 8.66
C TRP A 144 -15.29 -25.29 9.58
N LEU A 145 -15.21 -25.06 10.89
CA LEU A 145 -14.91 -26.08 11.91
C LEU A 145 -16.02 -27.15 12.04
N SER A 146 -17.27 -26.80 11.71
CA SER A 146 -18.41 -27.73 11.72
C SER A 146 -18.63 -28.47 10.40
N ASN A 147 -17.98 -28.04 9.30
CA ASN A 147 -18.11 -28.64 7.98
C ASN A 147 -17.12 -29.82 7.82
N ALA A 148 -17.67 -31.05 7.73
CA ALA A 148 -16.84 -32.26 7.60
C ALA A 148 -15.97 -32.28 6.35
N GLU A 149 -16.46 -31.76 5.21
CA GLU A 149 -15.74 -31.67 3.95
C GLU A 149 -14.55 -30.71 4.06
N ALA A 150 -14.77 -29.53 4.65
CA ALA A 150 -13.71 -28.56 4.93
C ALA A 150 -12.63 -29.13 5.86
N GLN A 151 -13.00 -29.89 6.87
CA GLN A 151 -12.07 -30.53 7.79
C GLN A 151 -11.27 -31.65 7.13
N GLU A 152 -11.89 -32.45 6.23
CA GLU A 152 -11.20 -33.46 5.43
C GLU A 152 -10.19 -32.81 4.47
N TRP A 153 -10.59 -31.71 3.82
CA TRP A 153 -9.70 -30.93 2.96
C TRP A 153 -8.53 -30.34 3.75
N ASP A 154 -8.75 -29.70 4.89
CA ASP A 154 -7.69 -29.13 5.75
C ASP A 154 -6.64 -30.18 6.12
N GLN A 155 -7.06 -31.42 6.43
CA GLN A 155 -6.15 -32.49 6.76
C GLN A 155 -5.36 -33.01 5.55
N SER A 156 -6.01 -33.18 4.40
CA SER A 156 -5.40 -33.74 3.19
C SER A 156 -4.45 -32.75 2.49
N SER A 157 -4.77 -31.47 2.55
CA SER A 157 -4.02 -30.39 1.90
C SER A 157 -2.71 -30.02 2.59
N ARG A 158 -2.47 -30.47 3.84
CA ARG A 158 -1.23 -30.17 4.60
C ARG A 158 0.04 -30.71 3.95
N ASN A 159 -0.06 -31.69 3.07
CA ASN A 159 1.07 -32.12 2.28
C ASN A 159 1.50 -31.07 1.21
N VAL A 160 0.59 -30.17 0.82
CA VAL A 160 0.87 -29.08 -0.10
C VAL A 160 1.26 -27.83 0.71
N LEU A 161 0.37 -27.37 1.59
CA LEU A 161 0.60 -26.22 2.45
C LEU A 161 0.10 -26.52 3.87
N ASP A 162 1.02 -26.62 4.82
CA ASP A 162 0.70 -26.91 6.24
C ASP A 162 0.59 -25.60 7.01
N CYS A 163 -0.65 -25.17 7.26
CA CYS A 163 -0.96 -23.94 7.99
C CYS A 163 -1.35 -24.27 9.44
N ASP A 164 -0.90 -23.47 10.39
CA ASP A 164 -1.20 -23.63 11.81
C ASP A 164 -2.37 -22.73 12.22
N ASN A 165 -3.58 -23.25 12.10
CA ASN A 165 -4.81 -22.54 12.45
C ASN A 165 -4.93 -22.24 13.98
N SER A 166 -4.03 -22.75 14.81
CA SER A 166 -3.97 -22.39 16.24
C SER A 166 -3.18 -21.11 16.53
N GLN A 167 -2.50 -20.57 15.53
CA GLN A 167 -1.68 -19.37 15.62
C GLN A 167 -2.18 -18.25 14.68
N VAL A 168 -3.48 -18.14 14.51
CA VAL A 168 -4.09 -17.06 13.73
C VAL A 168 -3.90 -15.75 14.46
N GLY A 169 -3.28 -14.76 13.78
CA GLY A 169 -3.20 -13.39 14.27
C GLY A 169 -4.35 -12.57 13.70
N ASP A 170 -5.02 -11.81 14.55
CA ASP A 170 -6.14 -10.92 14.20
C ASP A 170 -5.68 -9.47 14.11
N PHE A 171 -6.09 -8.75 13.06
CA PHE A 171 -5.67 -7.38 12.76
C PHE A 171 -6.83 -6.54 12.22
N ASP A 172 -6.79 -5.25 12.54
CA ASP A 172 -7.57 -4.23 11.83
C ASP A 172 -6.70 -3.64 10.71
N LEU A 173 -7.17 -3.71 9.46
CA LEU A 173 -6.47 -3.14 8.31
C LEU A 173 -6.94 -1.73 8.02
N HIS A 174 -5.99 -0.81 8.02
CA HIS A 174 -6.16 0.59 7.66
C HIS A 174 -5.30 0.95 6.45
N GLY A 175 -5.66 2.00 5.74
CA GLY A 175 -4.81 2.62 4.75
C GLY A 175 -5.10 2.22 3.32
N GLY A 176 -4.11 2.46 2.50
CA GLY A 176 -4.15 2.22 1.08
C GLY A 176 -4.34 3.50 0.25
N VAL A 177 -3.68 3.55 -0.88
CA VAL A 177 -4.01 4.45 -1.98
C VAL A 177 -4.86 3.69 -2.97
N ASN A 178 -5.78 4.39 -3.63
CA ASN A 178 -6.58 3.76 -4.67
C ASN A 178 -5.68 3.37 -5.84
N ALA A 179 -5.60 2.07 -6.11
CA ALA A 179 -4.79 1.48 -7.19
C ALA A 179 -5.67 0.55 -8.06
N PRO A 180 -6.60 1.11 -8.86
CA PRO A 180 -7.57 0.31 -9.62
C PRO A 180 -6.93 -0.61 -10.66
N ASP A 181 -5.72 -0.29 -11.12
CA ASP A 181 -4.97 -1.06 -12.12
C ASP A 181 -3.98 -2.05 -11.48
N PHE A 182 -4.05 -2.27 -10.16
CA PHE A 182 -3.18 -3.22 -9.47
C PHE A 182 -3.62 -4.65 -9.77
N ASP A 183 -2.70 -5.46 -10.30
CA ASP A 183 -2.93 -6.89 -10.57
C ASP A 183 -2.53 -7.72 -9.33
N TRP A 184 -3.53 -8.16 -8.58
CA TRP A 184 -3.35 -8.96 -7.36
C TRP A 184 -2.97 -10.42 -7.63
N THR A 185 -3.03 -10.91 -8.88
CA THR A 185 -2.72 -12.31 -9.18
C THR A 185 -1.27 -12.69 -8.85
N SER A 186 -0.33 -11.72 -8.96
CA SER A 186 1.05 -11.88 -8.54
C SER A 186 1.69 -10.51 -8.30
N PHE A 187 2.24 -10.31 -7.11
CA PHE A 187 2.81 -9.02 -6.72
C PHE A 187 3.98 -9.19 -5.73
N ALA A 188 4.76 -8.14 -5.56
CA ALA A 188 5.85 -8.07 -4.59
C ALA A 188 5.40 -7.30 -3.35
N THR A 189 5.68 -7.84 -2.17
CA THR A 189 5.37 -7.19 -0.89
C THR A 189 6.65 -6.89 -0.11
N GLN A 190 6.67 -5.73 0.49
CA GLN A 190 7.65 -5.32 1.49
C GLN A 190 6.91 -5.07 2.81
N SER A 191 7.24 -5.79 3.87
CA SER A 191 6.63 -5.64 5.18
C SER A 191 7.60 -5.15 6.23
N MET A 192 7.13 -4.34 7.16
CA MET A 192 7.88 -3.82 8.29
C MET A 192 7.06 -3.95 9.57
N ALA A 193 7.69 -4.41 10.64
CA ALA A 193 7.11 -4.44 11.97
C ALA A 193 7.51 -3.17 12.73
N CYS A 194 6.57 -2.43 13.28
CA CYS A 194 6.77 -1.07 13.76
C CYS A 194 6.27 -0.87 15.19
N ARG A 195 6.89 0.09 15.89
CA ARG A 195 6.50 0.53 17.24
C ARG A 195 6.38 2.05 17.26
N TYR A 196 5.44 2.56 18.01
CA TYR A 196 5.36 4.01 18.23
C TYR A 196 6.55 4.51 19.04
N THR A 197 7.01 5.72 18.73
CA THR A 197 7.95 6.45 19.58
C THR A 197 7.26 6.93 20.86
N ASP A 198 8.03 7.30 21.88
CA ASP A 198 7.51 7.75 23.17
C ASP A 198 6.52 8.91 23.00
N GLY A 199 5.27 8.69 23.39
CA GLY A 199 4.19 9.67 23.35
C GLY A 199 3.40 9.73 22.04
N SER A 200 3.80 8.97 21.03
CA SER A 200 3.06 8.83 19.77
C SER A 200 1.96 7.79 19.89
N THR A 201 0.96 7.90 19.04
CA THR A 201 -0.28 7.10 19.08
C THR A 201 -0.72 6.69 17.67
N GLN A 202 -1.70 5.81 17.61
CA GLN A 202 -2.39 5.47 16.36
C GLN A 202 -2.94 6.70 15.63
N ALA A 203 -3.42 7.71 16.37
CA ALA A 203 -3.96 8.92 15.75
C ALA A 203 -2.88 9.73 15.02
N ASP A 204 -1.64 9.76 15.54
CA ASP A 204 -0.52 10.40 14.86
C ASP A 204 -0.17 9.65 13.58
N LEU A 205 -0.13 8.31 13.62
CA LEU A 205 0.10 7.47 12.45
C LEU A 205 -0.98 7.66 11.38
N MET A 206 -2.28 7.74 11.76
CA MET A 206 -3.36 7.99 10.80
C MET A 206 -3.18 9.35 10.11
N ALA A 207 -2.76 10.39 10.83
CA ALA A 207 -2.44 11.69 10.24
C ALA A 207 -1.24 11.63 9.28
N ASP A 208 -0.21 10.85 9.62
CA ASP A 208 0.94 10.62 8.74
C ASP A 208 0.55 9.88 7.46
N MET A 209 -0.36 8.90 7.55
CA MET A 209 -0.89 8.18 6.39
C MET A 209 -1.63 9.11 5.41
N GLU A 210 -2.38 10.09 5.90
CA GLU A 210 -3.03 11.10 5.05
C GLU A 210 -1.98 11.94 4.29
N LEU A 211 -0.91 12.35 4.98
CA LEU A 211 0.20 13.07 4.36
C LEU A 211 0.93 12.20 3.34
N PHE A 212 1.13 10.91 3.66
CA PHE A 212 1.75 9.96 2.75
C PHE A 212 0.90 9.72 1.50
N ASN A 213 -0.42 9.58 1.63
CA ASN A 213 -1.33 9.46 0.48
C ASN A 213 -1.19 10.64 -0.48
N LYS A 214 -1.10 11.86 0.09
CA LYS A 214 -0.85 13.05 -0.70
C LYS A 214 0.53 13.03 -1.36
N TRP A 215 1.56 12.62 -0.63
CA TRP A 215 2.92 12.51 -1.17
C TRP A 215 2.98 11.51 -2.33
N VAL A 216 2.33 10.35 -2.21
CA VAL A 216 2.25 9.33 -3.28
C VAL A 216 1.56 9.90 -4.50
N ALA A 217 0.45 10.63 -4.34
CA ALA A 217 -0.26 11.26 -5.44
C ALA A 217 0.59 12.30 -6.19
N ASP A 218 1.43 13.05 -5.46
CA ASP A 218 2.26 14.12 -6.02
C ASP A 218 3.59 13.59 -6.61
N ASN A 219 4.12 12.45 -6.11
CA ASN A 219 5.48 11.98 -6.39
C ASN A 219 5.56 10.51 -6.85
N GLY A 220 4.44 9.81 -7.01
CA GLY A 220 4.45 8.40 -7.43
C GLY A 220 5.19 8.15 -8.74
N THR A 221 5.78 6.96 -8.89
CA THR A 221 6.54 6.56 -10.11
C THR A 221 5.65 6.34 -11.32
N GLY A 222 4.34 6.24 -11.14
CA GLY A 222 3.35 5.86 -12.16
C GLY A 222 3.11 4.35 -12.25
N ASP A 223 3.92 3.52 -11.56
CA ASP A 223 3.66 2.10 -11.42
C ASP A 223 2.55 1.86 -10.39
N PRO A 224 1.70 0.83 -10.56
CA PRO A 224 0.70 0.47 -9.57
C PRO A 224 1.34 0.19 -8.21
N PHE A 225 0.86 0.91 -7.19
CA PHE A 225 1.33 0.83 -5.81
C PHE A 225 0.16 1.04 -4.86
N THR A 226 0.11 0.26 -3.80
CA THR A 226 -0.74 0.51 -2.64
C THR A 226 -0.07 0.00 -1.37
N TYR A 227 -0.66 0.27 -0.21
CA TYR A 227 -0.13 -0.18 1.07
C TYR A 227 -1.27 -0.47 2.05
N GLY A 228 -0.96 -1.19 3.11
CA GLY A 228 -1.85 -1.43 4.24
C GLY A 228 -1.10 -1.34 5.56
N VAL A 229 -1.82 -0.91 6.59
CA VAL A 229 -1.33 -0.85 7.96
C VAL A 229 -2.22 -1.75 8.82
N TYR A 230 -1.61 -2.77 9.39
CA TYR A 230 -2.27 -3.81 10.19
C TYR A 230 -2.05 -3.54 11.66
N MET A 231 -3.13 -3.28 12.39
CA MET A 231 -3.11 -3.07 13.84
C MET A 231 -3.45 -4.39 14.53
N PRO A 232 -2.52 -5.00 15.30
CA PRO A 232 -2.80 -6.25 16.01
C PRO A 232 -3.90 -6.03 17.04
N GLN A 233 -4.86 -6.97 17.11
CA GLN A 233 -5.88 -6.97 18.17
C GLN A 233 -5.36 -7.62 19.47
N ASP A 234 -4.30 -8.41 19.40
CA ASP A 234 -3.64 -8.97 20.58
C ASP A 234 -2.73 -7.91 21.22
N SER A 235 -3.12 -7.44 22.39
CA SER A 235 -2.32 -6.47 23.17
C SER A 235 -0.99 -7.01 23.68
N SER A 236 -0.70 -8.29 23.50
CA SER A 236 0.59 -8.91 23.82
C SER A 236 1.55 -8.96 22.63
N ASP A 237 1.11 -8.53 21.44
CA ASP A 237 1.98 -8.40 20.28
C ASP A 237 3.13 -7.43 20.60
N PRO A 238 4.38 -7.76 20.27
CA PRO A 238 5.53 -6.90 20.57
C PRO A 238 5.59 -5.64 19.70
N TYR A 239 4.74 -5.54 18.67
CA TYR A 239 4.67 -4.42 17.75
C TYR A 239 3.31 -3.72 17.86
N ASP A 240 3.31 -2.40 17.60
CA ASP A 240 2.09 -1.61 17.62
C ASP A 240 1.34 -1.70 16.29
N PHE A 241 2.07 -1.91 15.19
CA PHE A 241 1.50 -2.12 13.86
C PHE A 241 2.49 -2.77 12.90
N TYR A 242 1.96 -3.28 11.78
CA TYR A 242 2.74 -3.78 10.66
C TYR A 242 2.38 -2.97 9.41
N TRP A 243 3.40 -2.48 8.69
CA TRP A 243 3.22 -1.74 7.44
C TRP A 243 3.60 -2.63 6.27
N LEU A 244 2.68 -2.84 5.33
CA LEU A 244 2.93 -3.58 4.11
C LEU A 244 2.80 -2.67 2.90
N ASN A 245 3.85 -2.64 2.07
CA ASN A 245 3.82 -2.01 0.76
C ASN A 245 3.63 -3.09 -0.31
N TRP A 246 2.69 -2.87 -1.22
CA TRP A 246 2.43 -3.75 -2.34
C TRP A 246 2.81 -3.06 -3.64
N HIS A 247 3.68 -3.72 -4.40
CA HIS A 247 4.19 -3.28 -5.70
C HIS A 247 3.89 -4.35 -6.73
N GLN A 248 3.68 -3.95 -7.98
CA GLN A 248 3.37 -4.92 -9.03
C GLN A 248 4.50 -5.94 -9.24
N THR A 249 5.75 -5.50 -9.10
CA THR A 249 6.96 -6.33 -9.26
C THR A 249 8.06 -5.88 -8.30
N PHE A 250 9.10 -6.69 -8.13
CA PHE A 250 10.30 -6.24 -7.40
C PHE A 250 11.03 -5.08 -8.10
N ASP A 251 10.99 -5.00 -9.44
CA ASP A 251 11.59 -3.87 -10.17
C ASP A 251 10.83 -2.57 -9.87
N SER A 252 9.48 -2.59 -9.84
CA SER A 252 8.68 -1.42 -9.45
C SER A 252 8.87 -1.07 -7.96
N MET A 253 9.08 -2.07 -7.09
CA MET A 253 9.44 -1.85 -5.69
C MET A 253 10.79 -1.13 -5.57
N GLU A 254 11.82 -1.57 -6.30
CA GLU A 254 13.12 -0.92 -6.30
C GLU A 254 13.01 0.53 -6.81
N ALA A 255 12.25 0.76 -7.88
CA ALA A 255 12.00 2.11 -8.40
C ALA A 255 11.28 3.00 -7.37
N GLY A 256 10.24 2.47 -6.69
CA GLY A 256 9.54 3.16 -5.61
C GLY A 256 10.46 3.51 -4.44
N ASN A 257 11.28 2.55 -3.99
CA ASN A 257 12.24 2.76 -2.91
C ASN A 257 13.32 3.80 -3.29
N MET A 258 13.80 3.80 -4.54
CA MET A 258 14.73 4.85 -5.00
C MET A 258 14.07 6.22 -5.02
N ASN A 259 12.83 6.32 -5.52
CA ASN A 259 12.07 7.56 -5.48
C ASN A 259 11.85 8.07 -4.04
N TRP A 260 11.55 7.16 -3.09
CA TRP A 260 11.45 7.49 -1.68
C TRP A 260 12.75 8.08 -1.12
N VAL A 261 13.90 7.46 -1.41
CA VAL A 261 15.22 7.95 -0.98
C VAL A 261 15.53 9.32 -1.57
N GLU A 262 15.14 9.59 -2.81
CA GLU A 262 15.41 10.86 -3.49
C GLU A 262 14.46 11.98 -3.08
N ASN A 263 13.19 11.69 -2.87
CA ASN A 263 12.12 12.69 -2.75
C ASN A 263 11.29 12.57 -1.46
N GLY A 264 11.42 11.47 -0.70
CA GLY A 264 10.61 11.18 0.49
C GLY A 264 11.22 11.64 1.82
N GLN A 265 12.34 12.35 1.84
CA GLN A 265 13.10 12.65 3.07
C GLN A 265 12.30 13.46 4.09
N GLU A 266 11.48 14.41 3.65
CA GLU A 266 10.63 15.20 4.55
C GLU A 266 9.51 14.33 5.15
N MET A 267 8.92 13.45 4.33
CA MET A 267 7.90 12.52 4.78
C MET A 267 8.49 11.45 5.71
N GLN A 268 9.69 10.93 5.40
CA GLN A 268 10.41 10.01 6.28
C GLN A 268 10.64 10.63 7.67
N ALA A 269 11.05 11.90 7.73
CA ALA A 269 11.26 12.57 9.01
C ALA A 269 9.97 12.73 9.84
N ILE A 270 8.80 12.82 9.20
CA ILE A 270 7.51 12.81 9.86
C ILE A 270 7.26 11.42 10.47
N PHE A 271 7.36 10.35 9.67
CA PHE A 271 7.23 8.98 10.17
C PHE A 271 8.23 8.68 11.31
N ASP A 272 9.51 9.04 11.15
CA ASP A 272 10.54 8.80 12.17
C ASP A 272 10.26 9.53 13.50
N SER A 273 9.44 10.58 13.48
CA SER A 273 9.01 11.27 14.71
C SER A 273 7.96 10.49 15.49
N HIS A 274 7.18 9.61 14.81
CA HIS A 274 6.05 8.92 15.40
C HIS A 274 6.22 7.40 15.50
N ALA A 275 7.11 6.80 14.70
CA ALA A 275 7.32 5.37 14.69
C ALA A 275 8.77 4.97 14.39
N VAL A 276 9.13 3.77 14.84
CA VAL A 276 10.37 3.08 14.49
C VAL A 276 10.01 1.69 13.98
N CYS A 277 10.49 1.34 12.80
CA CYS A 277 10.25 0.06 12.18
C CYS A 277 11.54 -0.77 12.11
N ASP A 278 11.40 -2.09 12.20
CA ASP A 278 12.48 -3.03 11.95
C ASP A 278 12.82 -3.07 10.45
N ASP A 279 13.92 -3.75 10.08
CA ASP A 279 14.31 -3.93 8.69
C ASP A 279 13.21 -4.61 7.89
N ALA A 280 13.02 -4.17 6.65
CA ALA A 280 11.97 -4.69 5.80
C ALA A 280 12.20 -6.15 5.37
N GLU A 281 11.14 -6.94 5.41
CA GLU A 281 11.09 -8.28 4.85
C GLU A 281 10.41 -8.25 3.47
N LEU A 282 10.87 -9.10 2.54
CA LEU A 282 10.40 -9.16 1.16
C LEU A 282 9.69 -10.47 0.88
N TRP A 283 8.54 -10.38 0.18
CA TRP A 283 7.67 -11.51 -0.10
C TRP A 283 7.26 -11.56 -1.58
N ASN A 284 7.20 -12.78 -2.11
CA ASN A 284 6.43 -13.09 -3.30
C ASN A 284 4.98 -13.32 -2.86
N SER A 285 4.06 -12.60 -3.44
CA SER A 285 2.67 -12.60 -3.00
C SER A 285 1.72 -12.89 -4.15
N ALA A 286 0.60 -13.52 -3.85
CA ALA A 286 -0.44 -13.84 -4.83
C ALA A 286 -1.81 -13.85 -4.17
N GLU A 287 -2.84 -13.41 -4.88
CA GLU A 287 -4.22 -13.58 -4.44
C GLU A 287 -4.70 -15.01 -4.61
N PHE A 288 -5.59 -15.44 -3.72
CA PHE A 288 -6.31 -16.71 -3.80
C PHE A 288 -7.80 -16.49 -4.05
N LYS A 289 -8.37 -15.41 -3.52
CA LYS A 289 -9.76 -14.98 -3.69
C LYS A 289 -9.84 -13.46 -3.67
N ASN A 290 -10.63 -12.88 -4.58
CA ASN A 290 -10.85 -11.44 -4.64
C ASN A 290 -12.28 -11.13 -5.06
N GLU A 291 -13.09 -10.62 -4.14
CA GLU A 291 -14.45 -10.17 -4.37
C GLU A 291 -14.54 -8.62 -4.41
N MET A 292 -13.44 -7.91 -4.16
CA MET A 292 -13.42 -6.44 -4.13
C MET A 292 -13.71 -5.82 -5.51
N ASN A 293 -13.53 -6.57 -6.60
CA ASN A 293 -13.70 -6.13 -7.98
C ASN A 293 -14.88 -6.79 -8.71
N SER A 294 -15.74 -7.55 -8.01
CA SER A 294 -16.87 -8.28 -8.57
C SER A 294 -18.17 -7.44 -8.67
#